data_935a2355b02df7a6d1c68190d6f235c0
#
_entry.id   935a2355b02df7a6d1c68190d6f235c0
#
_cell.length_a   1.000
_cell.length_b   1.000
_cell.length_c   1.000
_cell.angle_alpha   90.00
_cell.angle_beta   90.00
_cell.angle_gamma   90.00
#
_symmetry.space_group_name_H-M   'P 1'
#
loop_
_entity.id
_entity.type
_entity.pdbx_description
1 polymer ?
#
loop_
_entity_poly.entity_id
_entity_poly.type
_entity_poly.pdbx_seq_one_letter_code
_entity_poly.pdbx_strand_id
1 'polypeptide(L)'
;MATELERVRELVEPIASDLDLELYDIERRSKVVRITIDTPPGSDGGISLDSLSLATRLISRELDHEDPISGAYTLEVTSPGLERPLRTAAHFQREIGKDITVRLVGHAVANGEARRIDGKLVAANDETATVLTESGDERTFEVSGVDKARTVFEWGPKPKPGKGPGNTKNKKTNTKTADPSPKATTTNPKKEKQKS
;
A
#
# COMPACT_ATOMS: atom_id res chain seq x y z
N MET A 1 3.12 35.12 -3.62
CA MET A 1 4.23 34.56 -4.45
C MET A 1 4.10 33.05 -4.39
N ALA A 2 4.12 32.38 -5.54
CA ALA A 2 4.09 30.94 -5.58
C ALA A 2 5.34 30.37 -4.90
N THR A 3 5.18 29.25 -4.17
CA THR A 3 6.31 28.52 -3.59
C THR A 3 7.14 27.86 -4.69
N GLU A 4 8.38 27.45 -4.38
CA GLU A 4 9.20 26.69 -5.34
C GLU A 4 8.48 25.43 -5.84
N LEU A 5 7.78 24.72 -4.96
CA LEU A 5 7.04 23.50 -5.33
C LEU A 5 5.78 23.79 -6.15
N GLU A 6 5.14 24.93 -5.96
CA GLU A 6 4.02 25.36 -6.82
C GLU A 6 4.50 25.65 -8.25
N ARG A 7 5.65 26.32 -8.41
CA ARG A 7 6.26 26.52 -9.72
C ARG A 7 6.67 25.19 -10.39
N VAL A 8 7.25 24.26 -9.62
CA VAL A 8 7.53 22.90 -10.13
C VAL A 8 6.26 22.21 -10.59
N ARG A 9 5.16 22.36 -9.85
CA ARG A 9 3.85 21.80 -10.22
C ARG A 9 3.36 22.35 -11.55
N GLU A 10 3.38 23.67 -11.70
CA GLU A 10 2.95 24.37 -12.93
C GLU A 10 3.73 23.91 -14.18
N LEU A 11 5.02 23.56 -14.01
CA LEU A 11 5.86 23.06 -15.10
C LEU A 11 5.63 21.57 -15.40
N VAL A 12 5.35 20.77 -14.38
CA VAL A 12 5.26 19.31 -14.50
C VAL A 12 3.88 18.84 -14.94
N GLU A 13 2.80 19.50 -14.48
CA GLU A 13 1.42 19.12 -14.81
C GLU A 13 1.16 19.04 -16.32
N PRO A 14 1.57 20.02 -17.16
CA PRO A 14 1.40 19.93 -18.60
C PRO A 14 2.15 18.74 -19.22
N ILE A 15 3.39 18.49 -18.76
CA ILE A 15 4.22 17.37 -19.26
C ILE A 15 3.56 16.02 -18.92
N ALA A 16 3.05 15.87 -17.70
CA ALA A 16 2.34 14.67 -17.30
C ALA A 16 1.09 14.47 -18.17
N SER A 17 0.28 15.51 -18.33
CA SER A 17 -0.93 15.50 -19.15
C SER A 17 -0.67 15.13 -20.61
N ASP A 18 0.38 15.65 -21.22
CA ASP A 18 0.76 15.33 -22.62
C ASP A 18 1.18 13.86 -22.82
N LEU A 19 1.51 13.18 -21.72
CA LEU A 19 1.87 11.76 -21.70
C LEU A 19 0.72 10.86 -21.24
N ASP A 20 -0.50 11.38 -21.11
CA ASP A 20 -1.65 10.68 -20.51
C ASP A 20 -1.35 10.16 -19.09
N LEU A 21 -0.58 10.94 -18.33
CA LEU A 21 -0.21 10.69 -16.94
C LEU A 21 -0.75 11.80 -16.02
N GLU A 22 -0.70 11.55 -14.73
CA GLU A 22 -1.13 12.47 -13.69
C GLU A 22 0.02 12.77 -12.73
N LEU A 23 0.18 14.04 -12.37
CA LEU A 23 1.05 14.44 -11.28
C LEU A 23 0.37 14.08 -9.95
N TYR A 24 0.81 13.00 -9.31
CA TYR A 24 0.24 12.51 -8.06
C TYR A 24 0.69 13.34 -6.84
N ASP A 25 2.01 13.55 -6.69
CA ASP A 25 2.56 14.29 -5.53
C ASP A 25 3.90 14.93 -5.88
N ILE A 26 4.22 16.04 -5.18
CA ILE A 26 5.55 16.66 -5.18
C ILE A 26 5.97 16.87 -3.74
N GLU A 27 7.15 16.40 -3.37
CA GLU A 27 7.72 16.63 -2.06
C GLU A 27 9.19 17.04 -2.14
N ARG A 28 9.59 17.93 -1.22
CA ARG A 28 11.00 18.26 -1.01
C ARG A 28 11.43 17.77 0.36
N ARG A 29 12.44 16.92 0.37
CA ARG A 29 13.08 16.44 1.60
C ARG A 29 14.56 16.77 1.55
N SER A 30 14.96 17.79 2.31
CA SER A 30 16.33 18.31 2.27
C SER A 30 16.72 18.73 0.85
N LYS A 31 17.68 18.03 0.24
CA LYS A 31 18.18 18.27 -1.14
C LYS A 31 17.50 17.41 -2.20
N VAL A 32 16.53 16.57 -1.84
CA VAL A 32 15.82 15.72 -2.80
C VAL A 32 14.46 16.31 -3.09
N VAL A 33 14.18 16.52 -4.37
CA VAL A 33 12.86 16.86 -4.91
C VAL A 33 12.31 15.62 -5.56
N ARG A 34 11.24 15.05 -4.97
CA ARG A 34 10.59 13.86 -5.48
C ARG A 34 9.28 14.25 -6.16
N ILE A 35 9.16 13.86 -7.40
CA ILE A 35 7.96 14.00 -8.21
C ILE A 35 7.37 12.62 -8.41
N THR A 36 6.14 12.43 -7.97
CA THR A 36 5.43 11.16 -8.10
C THR A 36 4.40 11.30 -9.22
N ILE A 37 4.52 10.46 -10.23
CA ILE A 37 3.65 10.44 -11.41
C ILE A 37 2.91 9.11 -11.48
N ASP A 38 1.65 9.15 -11.84
CA ASP A 38 0.80 7.97 -11.93
C ASP A 38 -0.05 7.98 -13.21
N THR A 39 -0.71 6.88 -13.48
CA THR A 39 -1.81 6.83 -14.46
C THR A 39 -3.04 7.52 -13.90
N PRO A 40 -3.92 8.11 -14.75
CA PRO A 40 -5.17 8.72 -14.30
C PRO A 40 -6.04 7.76 -13.48
N PRO A 41 -6.94 8.29 -12.60
CA PRO A 41 -7.88 7.46 -11.85
C PRO A 41 -8.72 6.57 -12.77
N GLY A 42 -8.87 5.29 -12.39
CA GLY A 42 -9.64 4.31 -13.17
C GLY A 42 -8.89 3.64 -14.32
N SER A 43 -7.61 3.97 -14.52
CA SER A 43 -6.77 3.27 -15.49
C SER A 43 -6.45 1.85 -15.04
N ASP A 44 -6.45 0.90 -15.97
CA ASP A 44 -6.00 -0.46 -15.72
C ASP A 44 -4.46 -0.52 -15.67
N GLY A 45 -3.92 -0.90 -14.51
CA GLY A 45 -2.48 -1.02 -14.29
C GLY A 45 -1.81 0.26 -13.80
N GLY A 46 -0.48 0.19 -13.63
CA GLY A 46 0.36 1.31 -13.23
C GLY A 46 1.17 1.87 -14.39
N ILE A 47 1.90 2.94 -14.14
CA ILE A 47 2.78 3.56 -15.13
C ILE A 47 3.87 2.58 -15.60
N SER A 48 4.11 2.51 -16.90
CA SER A 48 5.19 1.70 -17.47
C SER A 48 6.56 2.33 -17.20
N LEU A 49 7.63 1.51 -17.18
CA LEU A 49 9.00 2.00 -17.05
C LEU A 49 9.40 2.94 -18.20
N ASP A 50 8.92 2.67 -19.40
CA ASP A 50 9.20 3.50 -20.58
C ASP A 50 8.54 4.87 -20.45
N SER A 51 7.26 4.92 -20.04
CA SER A 51 6.54 6.17 -19.80
C SER A 51 7.19 6.97 -18.67
N LEU A 52 7.57 6.30 -17.56
CA LEU A 52 8.26 6.95 -16.45
C LEU A 52 9.62 7.50 -16.85
N SER A 53 10.38 6.77 -17.67
CA SER A 53 11.68 7.21 -18.18
C SER A 53 11.55 8.40 -19.13
N LEU A 54 10.51 8.42 -19.97
CA LEU A 54 10.22 9.53 -20.88
C LEU A 54 9.83 10.77 -20.04
N ALA A 55 8.90 10.64 -19.12
CA ALA A 55 8.48 11.70 -18.22
C ALA A 55 9.68 12.29 -17.45
N THR A 56 10.55 11.42 -16.90
CA THR A 56 11.76 11.85 -16.19
C THR A 56 12.65 12.75 -17.04
N ARG A 57 12.89 12.38 -18.31
CA ARG A 57 13.73 13.16 -19.22
C ARG A 57 13.11 14.52 -19.56
N LEU A 58 11.81 14.55 -19.81
CA LEU A 58 11.11 15.80 -20.15
C LEU A 58 11.06 16.75 -18.95
N ILE A 59 10.71 16.22 -17.77
CA ILE A 59 10.67 16.98 -16.53
C ILE A 59 12.06 17.53 -16.17
N SER A 60 13.11 16.67 -16.22
CA SER A 60 14.47 17.14 -15.93
C SER A 60 14.88 18.29 -16.82
N ARG A 61 14.63 18.18 -18.13
CA ARG A 61 14.96 19.22 -19.10
C ARG A 61 14.20 20.53 -18.83
N GLU A 62 12.92 20.44 -18.48
CA GLU A 62 12.11 21.62 -18.20
C GLU A 62 12.55 22.31 -16.91
N LEU A 63 12.83 21.55 -15.85
CA LEU A 63 13.33 22.09 -14.59
C LEU A 63 14.74 22.67 -14.71
N ASP A 64 15.59 22.11 -15.58
CA ASP A 64 16.92 22.66 -15.88
C ASP A 64 16.82 23.96 -16.69
N HIS A 65 15.75 24.14 -17.51
CA HIS A 65 15.54 25.35 -18.32
C HIS A 65 14.97 26.50 -17.49
N GLU A 66 13.97 26.23 -16.66
CA GLU A 66 13.21 27.23 -15.90
C GLU A 66 13.83 27.52 -14.51
N ASP A 67 14.72 26.65 -14.01
CA ASP A 67 15.43 26.75 -12.72
C ASP A 67 14.51 27.21 -11.55
N PRO A 68 13.38 26.53 -11.31
CA PRO A 68 12.37 26.98 -10.33
C PRO A 68 12.81 26.78 -8.87
N ILE A 69 13.89 26.03 -8.62
CA ILE A 69 14.34 25.60 -7.30
C ILE A 69 15.71 26.19 -6.99
N SER A 70 15.80 26.95 -5.90
CA SER A 70 17.05 27.57 -5.47
C SER A 70 18.06 26.53 -4.96
N GLY A 71 19.27 26.52 -5.51
CA GLY A 71 20.42 25.72 -5.09
C GLY A 71 20.40 24.30 -5.66
N ALA A 72 21.46 23.55 -5.33
CA ALA A 72 21.62 22.19 -5.84
C ALA A 72 20.63 21.21 -5.20
N TYR A 73 19.97 20.41 -6.02
CA TYR A 73 19.06 19.35 -5.59
C TYR A 73 19.23 18.09 -6.43
N THR A 74 18.70 16.98 -5.95
CA THR A 74 18.59 15.73 -6.67
C THR A 74 17.12 15.54 -7.07
N LEU A 75 16.85 15.39 -8.36
CA LEU A 75 15.52 15.07 -8.88
C LEU A 75 15.28 13.56 -8.81
N GLU A 76 14.18 13.15 -8.19
CA GLU A 76 13.65 11.80 -8.22
C GLU A 76 12.27 11.81 -8.87
N VAL A 77 12.11 11.13 -10.00
CA VAL A 77 10.80 10.91 -10.62
C VAL A 77 10.42 9.44 -10.41
N THR A 78 9.26 9.19 -9.82
CA THR A 78 8.85 7.85 -9.40
C THR A 78 7.35 7.64 -9.56
N SER A 79 6.90 6.39 -9.48
CA SER A 79 5.49 6.04 -9.33
C SER A 79 5.12 5.88 -7.85
N PRO A 80 3.84 6.04 -7.46
CA PRO A 80 3.42 5.87 -6.06
C PRO A 80 3.53 4.42 -5.57
N GLY A 81 3.68 3.45 -6.48
CA GLY A 81 3.69 2.03 -6.14
C GLY A 81 2.31 1.49 -5.77
N LEU A 82 2.28 0.29 -5.16
CA LEU A 82 1.04 -0.38 -4.75
C LEU A 82 0.47 0.19 -3.45
N GLU A 83 1.35 0.61 -2.54
CA GLU A 83 0.97 1.28 -1.28
C GLU A 83 1.13 2.79 -1.43
N ARG A 84 0.07 3.43 -1.89
CA ARG A 84 0.06 4.86 -2.24
C ARG A 84 0.05 5.73 -1.00
N PRO A 85 0.94 6.73 -0.86
CA PRO A 85 0.87 7.69 0.23
C PRO A 85 -0.34 8.61 0.08
N LEU A 86 -1.10 8.80 1.16
CA LEU A 86 -2.28 9.67 1.22
C LEU A 86 -1.92 10.91 2.04
N ARG A 87 -1.81 12.07 1.39
CA ARG A 87 -1.37 13.32 2.02
C ARG A 87 -2.36 14.46 1.88
N THR A 88 -3.16 14.44 0.83
CA THR A 88 -4.13 15.49 0.50
C THR A 88 -5.53 14.90 0.48
N ALA A 89 -6.53 15.76 0.60
CA ALA A 89 -7.93 15.37 0.48
C ALA A 89 -8.21 14.63 -0.84
N ALA A 90 -7.64 15.13 -1.94
CA ALA A 90 -7.77 14.49 -3.26
C ALA A 90 -7.22 13.05 -3.28
N HIS A 91 -6.11 12.78 -2.58
CA HIS A 91 -5.59 11.41 -2.44
C HIS A 91 -6.58 10.49 -1.72
N PHE A 92 -7.21 10.96 -0.63
CA PHE A 92 -8.22 10.18 0.07
C PHE A 92 -9.48 9.96 -0.80
N GLN A 93 -9.98 10.99 -1.45
CA GLN A 93 -11.15 10.89 -2.34
C GLN A 93 -10.93 9.88 -3.47
N ARG A 94 -9.74 9.89 -4.08
CA ARG A 94 -9.33 8.95 -5.13
C ARG A 94 -9.31 7.49 -4.69
N GLU A 95 -8.95 7.23 -3.44
CA GLU A 95 -8.71 5.88 -2.93
C GLU A 95 -9.89 5.33 -2.10
N ILE A 96 -11.08 5.95 -2.18
CA ILE A 96 -12.30 5.43 -1.56
C ILE A 96 -12.55 3.99 -1.99
N GLY A 97 -12.88 3.12 -1.03
CA GLY A 97 -13.11 1.70 -1.22
C GLY A 97 -11.88 0.81 -1.03
N LYS A 98 -10.69 1.38 -0.84
CA LYS A 98 -9.45 0.64 -0.55
C LYS A 98 -9.18 0.54 0.94
N ASP A 99 -8.41 -0.48 1.31
CA ASP A 99 -7.91 -0.62 2.67
C ASP A 99 -6.73 0.33 2.87
N ILE A 100 -6.74 1.06 3.99
CA ILE A 100 -5.74 2.05 4.34
C ILE A 100 -5.25 1.90 5.77
N THR A 101 -4.03 2.35 6.00
CA THR A 101 -3.46 2.60 7.32
C THR A 101 -3.28 4.10 7.49
N VAL A 102 -3.80 4.65 8.58
CA VAL A 102 -3.67 6.06 8.94
C VAL A 102 -3.03 6.18 10.31
N ARG A 103 -2.09 7.11 10.46
CA ARG A 103 -1.55 7.54 11.74
C ARG A 103 -1.85 9.02 11.93
N LEU A 104 -2.55 9.34 13.01
CA LEU A 104 -2.89 10.71 13.38
C LEU A 104 -1.80 11.34 14.25
N VAL A 105 -1.65 12.67 14.16
CA VAL A 105 -0.84 13.44 15.11
C VAL A 105 -1.48 13.40 16.50
N GLY A 106 -0.65 13.54 17.56
CA GLY A 106 -1.10 13.31 18.92
C GLY A 106 -2.28 14.18 19.38
N HIS A 107 -2.36 15.43 18.90
CA HIS A 107 -3.43 16.38 19.25
C HIS A 107 -4.73 16.18 18.43
N ALA A 108 -4.67 15.43 17.34
CA ALA A 108 -5.83 15.11 16.50
C ALA A 108 -6.57 13.82 16.96
N VAL A 109 -6.17 13.25 18.08
CA VAL A 109 -6.75 12.02 18.62
C VAL A 109 -7.56 12.35 19.86
N ALA A 110 -8.83 11.91 19.90
CA ALA A 110 -9.64 12.03 21.12
C ALA A 110 -9.04 11.21 22.27
N ASN A 111 -9.23 11.68 23.52
CA ASN A 111 -8.68 11.03 24.69
C ASN A 111 -9.11 9.55 24.77
N GLY A 112 -8.11 8.66 24.82
CA GLY A 112 -8.31 7.21 24.91
C GLY A 112 -8.42 6.48 23.57
N GLU A 113 -8.38 7.18 22.45
CA GLU A 113 -8.40 6.55 21.13
C GLU A 113 -7.00 6.19 20.62
N ALA A 114 -6.93 5.15 19.77
CA ALA A 114 -5.69 4.78 19.11
C ALA A 114 -5.31 5.81 18.03
N ARG A 115 -4.02 6.18 18.00
CA ARG A 115 -3.46 7.07 16.97
C ARG A 115 -3.40 6.42 15.58
N ARG A 116 -3.43 5.09 15.53
CA ARG A 116 -3.42 4.32 14.30
C ARG A 116 -4.81 3.79 14.03
N ILE A 117 -5.24 3.94 12.79
CA ILE A 117 -6.51 3.46 12.27
C ILE A 117 -6.19 2.59 11.06
N ASP A 118 -6.63 1.34 11.08
CA ASP A 118 -6.54 0.41 9.96
C ASP A 118 -7.96 0.02 9.54
N GLY A 119 -8.24 0.02 8.24
CA GLY A 119 -9.55 -0.37 7.73
C GLY A 119 -9.82 0.16 6.34
N LYS A 120 -11.07 0.02 5.90
CA LYS A 120 -11.53 0.44 4.58
C LYS A 120 -11.92 1.91 4.58
N LEU A 121 -11.37 2.69 3.66
CA LEU A 121 -11.78 4.07 3.41
C LEU A 121 -13.17 4.08 2.76
N VAL A 122 -14.19 4.57 3.47
CA VAL A 122 -15.59 4.54 3.02
C VAL A 122 -16.08 5.89 2.53
N ALA A 123 -15.53 6.99 3.04
CA ALA A 123 -15.85 8.34 2.60
C ALA A 123 -14.66 9.27 2.76
N ALA A 124 -14.57 10.29 1.92
CA ALA A 124 -13.62 11.38 2.04
C ALA A 124 -14.18 12.64 1.36
N ASN A 125 -13.90 13.79 1.95
CA ASN A 125 -14.16 15.12 1.41
C ASN A 125 -12.93 16.01 1.58
N ASP A 126 -13.05 17.31 1.36
CA ASP A 126 -11.92 18.24 1.40
C ASP A 126 -11.31 18.40 2.81
N GLU A 127 -12.04 18.09 3.86
CA GLU A 127 -11.62 18.30 5.24
C GLU A 127 -11.44 16.99 6.01
N THR A 128 -12.31 16.00 5.75
CA THR A 128 -12.39 14.78 6.57
C THR A 128 -12.36 13.50 5.75
N ALA A 129 -11.94 12.41 6.37
CA ALA A 129 -12.03 11.07 5.83
C ALA A 129 -12.58 10.10 6.88
N THR A 130 -13.35 9.10 6.43
CA THR A 130 -13.99 8.09 7.28
C THR A 130 -13.51 6.70 6.90
N VAL A 131 -13.06 5.95 7.89
CA VAL A 131 -12.57 4.57 7.77
C VAL A 131 -13.48 3.64 8.54
N LEU A 132 -13.94 2.57 7.89
CA LEU A 132 -14.61 1.44 8.50
C LEU A 132 -13.55 0.45 8.99
N THR A 133 -13.42 0.29 10.30
CA THR A 133 -12.45 -0.60 10.93
C THR A 133 -12.87 -2.07 10.83
N GLU A 134 -11.96 -3.00 11.11
CA GLU A 134 -12.28 -4.44 11.15
C GLU A 134 -13.32 -4.78 12.24
N SER A 135 -13.42 -3.99 13.32
CA SER A 135 -14.45 -4.14 14.35
C SER A 135 -15.86 -3.75 13.89
N GLY A 136 -15.97 -3.08 12.74
CA GLY A 136 -17.23 -2.58 12.18
C GLY A 136 -17.56 -1.15 12.62
N ASP A 137 -16.66 -0.49 13.33
CA ASP A 137 -16.82 0.90 13.78
C ASP A 137 -16.35 1.87 12.69
N GLU A 138 -17.12 2.93 12.46
CA GLU A 138 -16.70 4.03 11.61
C GLU A 138 -15.88 5.06 12.41
N ARG A 139 -14.70 5.41 11.90
CA ARG A 139 -13.86 6.46 12.47
C ARG A 139 -13.63 7.56 11.45
N THR A 140 -14.11 8.77 11.82
CA THR A 140 -13.89 9.98 11.02
C THR A 140 -12.75 10.79 11.65
N PHE A 141 -11.87 11.33 10.82
CA PHE A 141 -10.76 12.16 11.22
C PHE A 141 -10.56 13.30 10.24
N GLU A 142 -9.93 14.40 10.69
CA GLU A 142 -9.53 15.50 9.82
C GLU A 142 -8.28 15.13 9.03
N VAL A 143 -8.26 15.43 7.73
CA VAL A 143 -7.10 15.20 6.86
C VAL A 143 -5.89 15.99 7.33
N SER A 144 -6.10 17.21 7.87
CA SER A 144 -5.06 18.04 8.47
C SER A 144 -4.38 17.42 9.69
N GLY A 145 -5.08 16.51 10.39
CA GLY A 145 -4.59 15.78 11.55
C GLY A 145 -3.81 14.51 11.22
N VAL A 146 -3.58 14.21 9.93
CA VAL A 146 -2.86 13.01 9.50
C VAL A 146 -1.35 13.24 9.53
N ASP A 147 -0.64 12.45 10.32
CA ASP A 147 0.83 12.38 10.32
C ASP A 147 1.34 11.53 9.13
N LYS A 148 0.73 10.36 8.92
CA LYS A 148 1.06 9.46 7.82
C LYS A 148 -0.13 8.59 7.46
N ALA A 149 -0.42 8.48 6.17
CA ALA A 149 -1.40 7.53 5.67
C ALA A 149 -0.93 6.90 4.36
N ARG A 150 -1.39 5.67 4.09
CA ARG A 150 -1.14 4.95 2.85
C ARG A 150 -2.21 3.92 2.60
N THR A 151 -2.41 3.55 1.34
CA THR A 151 -3.17 2.35 0.98
C THR A 151 -2.42 1.10 1.42
N VAL A 152 -3.18 0.04 1.71
CA VAL A 152 -2.63 -1.29 2.03
C VAL A 152 -2.85 -2.18 0.82
N PHE A 153 -1.79 -2.84 0.36
CA PHE A 153 -1.87 -3.83 -0.70
C PHE A 153 -1.76 -5.24 -0.12
N GLU A 154 -2.81 -6.03 -0.27
CA GLU A 154 -2.80 -7.44 0.16
C GLU A 154 -2.18 -8.32 -0.94
N TRP A 155 -1.06 -8.97 -0.61
CA TRP A 155 -0.43 -9.98 -1.46
C TRP A 155 -1.13 -11.32 -1.28
N GLY A 156 -1.88 -11.73 -2.29
CA GLY A 156 -2.47 -13.08 -2.33
C GLY A 156 -3.98 -13.09 -2.53
N PRO A 157 -4.58 -14.27 -2.74
CA PRO A 157 -6.03 -14.41 -2.81
C PRO A 157 -6.64 -14.04 -1.46
N LYS A 158 -7.64 -13.14 -1.46
CA LYS A 158 -8.40 -12.80 -0.25
C LYS A 158 -8.82 -14.08 0.46
N PRO A 159 -8.56 -14.25 1.78
CA PRO A 159 -9.04 -15.38 2.52
C PRO A 159 -10.56 -15.48 2.34
N LYS A 160 -11.06 -16.64 1.91
CA LYS A 160 -12.50 -16.88 1.83
C LYS A 160 -13.06 -16.63 3.23
N PRO A 161 -14.21 -15.95 3.37
CA PRO A 161 -14.82 -15.73 4.67
C PRO A 161 -14.97 -17.06 5.38
N GLY A 162 -14.22 -17.25 6.46
CA GLY A 162 -14.15 -18.49 7.21
C GLY A 162 -15.53 -18.82 7.79
N LYS A 163 -15.99 -20.04 7.58
CA LYS A 163 -17.03 -20.62 8.43
C LYS A 163 -16.57 -20.43 9.87
N GLY A 164 -17.38 -19.73 10.67
CA GLY A 164 -17.12 -19.48 12.07
C GLY A 164 -16.71 -20.73 12.85
N PRO A 165 -16.09 -20.60 14.03
CA PRO A 165 -15.50 -21.70 14.77
C PRO A 165 -16.56 -22.75 15.09
N GLY A 166 -16.45 -23.89 14.39
CA GLY A 166 -17.28 -25.06 14.64
C GLY A 166 -17.02 -25.55 16.06
N ASN A 167 -18.05 -25.50 16.87
CA ASN A 167 -18.15 -26.00 18.22
C ASN A 167 -17.67 -27.48 18.29
N THR A 168 -16.43 -27.69 18.67
CA THR A 168 -15.88 -28.99 18.96
C THR A 168 -16.48 -29.51 20.28
N LYS A 169 -17.61 -30.20 20.19
CA LYS A 169 -18.14 -30.98 21.29
C LYS A 169 -17.14 -32.07 21.69
N ASN A 170 -16.61 -31.89 22.87
CA ASN A 170 -15.91 -32.87 23.72
C ASN A 170 -16.52 -34.27 23.59
N LYS A 171 -15.79 -35.24 23.03
CA LYS A 171 -16.14 -36.65 23.14
C LYS A 171 -15.15 -37.29 24.08
N LYS A 172 -15.68 -37.59 25.26
CA LYS A 172 -15.02 -38.24 26.39
C LYS A 172 -14.36 -39.55 25.97
N THR A 173 -13.17 -39.71 26.50
CA THR A 173 -12.37 -40.93 26.73
C THR A 173 -13.18 -42.13 27.16
N ASN A 174 -12.89 -43.27 26.57
CA ASN A 174 -13.03 -44.54 27.26
C ASN A 174 -11.80 -45.43 27.00
N THR A 175 -11.05 -45.61 28.06
CA THR A 175 -9.94 -46.52 28.28
C THR A 175 -10.40 -47.96 28.19
N LYS A 176 -9.72 -48.82 27.43
CA LYS A 176 -9.57 -50.24 27.80
C LYS A 176 -8.24 -50.79 27.33
N THR A 177 -7.49 -51.13 28.30
CA THR A 177 -6.30 -51.99 28.41
C THR A 177 -6.41 -53.30 27.67
N ALA A 178 -5.34 -53.77 27.01
CA ALA A 178 -4.72 -55.08 27.11
C ALA A 178 -3.59 -55.27 26.08
N ASP A 179 -2.44 -55.53 26.61
CA ASP A 179 -1.20 -56.12 26.10
C ASP A 179 -1.39 -57.65 25.91
N PRO A 180 -0.47 -58.48 25.39
CA PRO A 180 0.84 -58.27 24.76
C PRO A 180 1.12 -59.13 23.48
N SER A 181 2.30 -58.85 22.91
CA SER A 181 3.17 -59.57 21.96
C SER A 181 3.08 -61.11 21.85
N PRO A 182 3.75 -61.91 20.93
CA PRO A 182 5.02 -61.58 20.27
C PRO A 182 5.31 -62.18 18.86
N LYS A 183 6.47 -61.77 18.31
CA LYS A 183 7.45 -62.54 17.49
C LYS A 183 7.10 -63.14 16.14
N ALA A 184 7.85 -62.84 15.10
CA ALA A 184 8.94 -63.58 14.45
C ALA A 184 9.26 -62.95 13.09
N THR A 185 10.47 -62.43 12.86
CA THR A 185 11.62 -63.03 12.21
C THR A 185 11.36 -63.68 10.84
N THR A 186 11.95 -63.13 9.76
CA THR A 186 12.92 -63.86 8.97
C THR A 186 13.10 -63.24 7.54
N THR A 187 14.30 -62.80 7.31
CA THR A 187 15.22 -63.04 6.17
C THR A 187 14.94 -62.50 4.78
N ASN A 188 15.93 -61.66 4.38
CA ASN A 188 16.50 -61.42 3.05
C ASN A 188 16.88 -62.73 2.34
N PRO A 189 17.02 -62.84 1.00
CA PRO A 189 18.20 -62.36 0.34
C PRO A 189 18.08 -61.91 -1.15
N LYS A 190 19.00 -60.99 -1.52
CA LYS A 190 19.86 -60.92 -2.71
C LYS A 190 19.51 -61.69 -4.00
N LYS A 191 19.66 -60.98 -5.13
CA LYS A 191 20.56 -61.23 -6.31
C LYS A 191 20.16 -60.24 -7.42
N GLU A 192 20.98 -59.36 -7.84
CA GLU A 192 22.19 -59.44 -8.69
C GLU A 192 21.91 -59.82 -10.15
N LYS A 193 22.52 -58.96 -11.03
CA LYS A 193 22.95 -59.15 -12.43
C LYS A 193 21.89 -58.85 -13.51
N GLN A 194 22.20 -58.16 -14.55
CA GLN A 194 23.33 -57.72 -15.36
C GLN A 194 22.83 -57.50 -16.79
N LYS A 195 23.39 -56.48 -17.42
CA LYS A 195 23.71 -56.34 -18.87
C LYS A 195 22.56 -56.42 -19.91
N SER A 196 22.40 -55.41 -20.70
CA SER A 196 23.17 -55.07 -21.92
C SER A 196 22.83 -53.65 -22.31
#